data_5496df769d3f3331637adf5805eb8a6f
#
_entry.id   5496df769d3f3331637adf5805eb8a6f
#
_cell.length_a   1.000
_cell.length_b   1.000
_cell.length_c   1.000
_cell.angle_alpha   90.00
_cell.angle_beta   90.00
_cell.angle_gamma   90.00
#
_symmetry.space_group_name_H-M   'P 1'
#
loop_
_entity.id
_entity.type
_entity.pdbx_description
1 polymer ?
#
loop_
_entity_poly.entity_id
_entity_poly.type
_entity_poly.pdbx_seq_one_letter_code
_entity_poly.pdbx_strand_id
1 'polypeptide(L)'
;MNDFLQLVNARQSDRAYDKSRLVEADKLERILEAGRLAPSACNAQPWRFVVVTDPSLAEKVGKAAAGLGMNKFAKDAPVHILVVEESANITSRLGGKLKGKHFP
;
A
#
# COMPACT_ATOMS: atom_id res chain seq x y z
N MET A 1 -15.59 -8.92 23.41
CA MET A 1 -14.82 -9.35 22.26
C MET A 1 -14.82 -8.30 21.20
N ASN A 2 -13.68 -7.99 20.73
CA ASN A 2 -13.59 -7.17 19.59
C ASN A 2 -14.02 -7.96 18.38
N ASP A 3 -15.02 -7.54 17.72
CA ASP A 3 -15.36 -8.23 16.51
C ASP A 3 -15.00 -7.38 15.30
N PHE A 4 -15.09 -8.01 14.17
CA PHE A 4 -14.71 -7.42 12.91
C PHE A 4 -15.59 -6.18 12.58
N LEU A 5 -16.86 -6.24 12.93
CA LEU A 5 -17.77 -5.12 12.64
C LEU A 5 -17.42 -3.88 13.45
N GLN A 6 -16.99 -4.08 14.71
CA GLN A 6 -16.53 -2.95 15.52
C GLN A 6 -15.32 -2.29 14.89
N LEU A 7 -14.39 -3.10 14.42
CA LEU A 7 -13.18 -2.60 13.76
C LEU A 7 -13.53 -1.82 12.49
N VAL A 8 -14.41 -2.36 11.68
CA VAL A 8 -14.84 -1.72 10.44
C VAL A 8 -15.51 -0.38 10.72
N ASN A 9 -16.35 -0.34 11.74
CA ASN A 9 -17.02 0.91 12.11
C ASN A 9 -16.07 1.96 12.67
N ALA A 10 -15.03 1.54 13.37
CA ALA A 10 -14.06 2.45 13.96
C ALA A 10 -13.07 3.00 12.94
N ARG A 11 -12.85 2.29 11.85
CA ARG A 11 -11.89 2.70 10.84
C ARG A 11 -12.35 3.97 10.13
N GLN A 12 -11.44 4.86 9.91
CA GLN A 12 -11.71 6.06 9.10
C GLN A 12 -10.45 6.39 8.28
N SER A 13 -10.64 7.18 7.25
CA SER A 13 -9.53 7.70 6.47
C SER A 13 -9.11 9.03 7.05
N ASP A 14 -7.89 9.10 7.53
CA ASP A 14 -7.32 10.34 8.06
C ASP A 14 -6.54 11.05 6.97
N ARG A 15 -6.75 12.35 6.87
CA ARG A 15 -6.10 13.17 5.85
C ARG A 15 -5.32 14.32 6.46
N ALA A 16 -4.83 14.12 7.67
CA ALA A 16 -3.91 15.02 8.35
C ALA A 16 -3.00 14.16 9.19
N TYR A 17 -1.71 14.39 9.11
CA TYR A 17 -0.72 13.55 9.76
C TYR A 17 0.25 14.40 10.57
N ASP A 18 0.73 13.83 11.66
CA ASP A 18 1.77 14.43 12.48
C ASP A 18 3.11 13.92 11.98
N LYS A 19 3.79 14.73 11.19
CA LYS A 19 5.06 14.32 10.59
C LYS A 19 6.20 14.23 11.59
N SER A 20 6.00 14.73 12.82
CA SER A 20 7.01 14.63 13.87
C SER A 20 6.95 13.29 14.59
N ARG A 21 5.92 12.50 14.39
CA ARG A 21 5.71 11.23 15.06
C ARG A 21 6.05 10.07 14.14
N LEU A 22 6.99 9.24 14.57
CA LEU A 22 7.38 8.07 13.80
C LEU A 22 6.39 6.94 13.99
N VAL A 23 6.27 6.10 12.98
CA VAL A 23 5.48 4.87 13.06
C VAL A 23 6.34 3.78 13.67
N GLU A 24 5.82 3.14 14.71
CA GLU A 24 6.56 2.07 15.37
C GLU A 24 6.76 0.89 14.43
N ALA A 25 7.96 0.28 14.50
CA ALA A 25 8.33 -0.80 13.58
C ALA A 25 7.38 -2.00 13.66
N ASP A 26 6.94 -2.35 14.85
CA ASP A 26 6.02 -3.48 15.03
C ASP A 26 4.67 -3.22 14.40
N LYS A 27 4.19 -1.99 14.46
CA LYS A 27 2.93 -1.63 13.79
C LYS A 27 3.06 -1.70 12.29
N LEU A 28 4.18 -1.23 11.76
CA LEU A 28 4.44 -1.28 10.33
C LEU A 28 4.50 -2.72 9.83
N GLU A 29 5.16 -3.60 10.57
CA GLU A 29 5.21 -5.02 10.23
C GLU A 29 3.83 -5.65 10.20
N ARG A 30 2.97 -5.31 11.16
CA ARG A 30 1.60 -5.84 11.19
C ARG A 30 0.78 -5.35 10.02
N ILE A 31 0.95 -4.10 9.62
CA ILE A 31 0.27 -3.53 8.46
C ILE A 31 0.69 -4.27 7.19
N LEU A 32 1.98 -4.49 7.03
CA LEU A 32 2.50 -5.19 5.86
C LEU A 32 2.03 -6.64 5.82
N GLU A 33 1.98 -7.30 6.97
CA GLU A 33 1.48 -8.68 7.05
C GLU A 33 0.01 -8.75 6.65
N ALA A 34 -0.79 -7.80 7.08
CA ALA A 34 -2.20 -7.75 6.68
C ALA A 34 -2.33 -7.63 5.16
N GLY A 35 -1.48 -6.79 4.55
CA GLY A 35 -1.46 -6.65 3.09
C GLY A 35 -1.04 -7.93 2.39
N ARG A 36 -0.04 -8.61 2.95
CA ARG A 36 0.45 -9.86 2.38
C ARG A 36 -0.62 -10.96 2.37
N LEU A 37 -1.48 -10.95 3.36
CA LEU A 37 -2.52 -11.98 3.51
C LEU A 37 -3.80 -11.67 2.74
N ALA A 38 -3.86 -10.54 2.04
CA ALA A 38 -5.04 -10.18 1.28
C ALA A 38 -5.27 -11.14 0.12
N PRO A 39 -6.53 -11.43 -0.23
CA PRO A 39 -6.82 -12.32 -1.34
C PRO A 39 -6.47 -11.68 -2.68
N SER A 40 -6.21 -12.53 -3.67
CA SER A 40 -5.93 -12.06 -5.02
C SER A 40 -6.46 -13.05 -6.04
N ALA A 41 -6.68 -12.58 -7.25
CA ALA A 41 -7.16 -13.42 -8.34
C ALA A 41 -6.15 -14.54 -8.60
N CYS A 42 -6.66 -15.79 -8.63
CA CYS A 42 -5.84 -16.98 -8.84
C CYS A 42 -4.70 -17.10 -7.82
N ASN A 43 -4.82 -16.46 -6.68
CA ASN A 43 -3.78 -16.42 -5.65
C ASN A 43 -2.44 -15.98 -6.25
N ALA A 44 -2.47 -15.11 -7.24
CA ALA A 44 -1.26 -14.68 -7.95
C ALA A 44 -0.39 -13.76 -7.08
N GLN A 45 -0.99 -13.07 -6.12
CA GLN A 45 -0.28 -12.17 -5.23
C GLN A 45 0.59 -11.19 -6.04
N PRO A 46 -0.01 -10.42 -6.96
CA PRO A 46 0.74 -9.65 -7.95
C PRO A 46 1.30 -8.34 -7.42
N TRP A 47 1.35 -8.18 -6.12
CA TRP A 47 1.79 -6.94 -5.52
C TRP A 47 3.17 -7.06 -4.92
N ARG A 48 3.82 -5.94 -4.88
CA ARG A 48 5.05 -5.73 -4.12
C ARG A 48 4.88 -4.47 -3.31
N PHE A 49 5.31 -4.49 -2.07
CA PHE A 49 5.25 -3.31 -1.22
C PHE A 49 6.62 -2.65 -1.16
N VAL A 50 6.64 -1.35 -1.41
CA VAL A 50 7.84 -0.55 -1.24
C VAL A 50 7.56 0.40 -0.07
N VAL A 51 8.32 0.24 1.00
CA VAL A 51 8.13 0.99 2.23
C VAL A 51 9.15 2.12 2.30
N VAL A 52 8.67 3.35 2.40
CA VAL A 52 9.53 4.52 2.44
C VAL A 52 9.41 5.13 3.83
N THR A 53 10.50 5.06 4.59
CA THR A 53 10.58 5.59 5.95
C THR A 53 11.61 6.70 6.11
N ASP A 54 12.52 6.86 5.17
CA ASP A 54 13.49 7.93 5.22
C ASP A 54 12.78 9.28 5.09
N PRO A 55 12.98 10.22 6.03
CA PRO A 55 12.22 11.47 6.02
C PRO A 55 12.34 12.26 4.72
N SER A 56 13.54 12.35 4.17
CA SER A 56 13.78 13.09 2.94
C SER A 56 13.05 12.45 1.76
N LEU A 57 13.13 11.13 1.63
CA LEU A 57 12.48 10.41 0.55
C LEU A 57 10.96 10.39 0.74
N ALA A 58 10.51 10.25 1.99
CA ALA A 58 9.07 10.29 2.29
C ALA A 58 8.46 11.62 1.87
N GLU A 59 9.17 12.72 2.07
CA GLU A 59 8.69 14.03 1.63
C GLU A 59 8.56 14.09 0.12
N LYS A 60 9.55 13.57 -0.60
CA LYS A 60 9.51 13.55 -2.07
C LYS A 60 8.36 12.70 -2.58
N VAL A 61 8.16 11.54 -1.99
CA VAL A 61 7.05 10.66 -2.37
C VAL A 61 5.72 11.33 -2.07
N GLY A 62 5.61 11.97 -0.91
CA GLY A 62 4.39 12.67 -0.52
C GLY A 62 4.06 13.81 -1.46
N LYS A 63 5.06 14.57 -1.88
CA LYS A 63 4.85 15.64 -2.86
C LYS A 63 4.39 15.09 -4.20
N ALA A 64 4.96 13.98 -4.63
CA ALA A 64 4.53 13.33 -5.87
C ALA A 64 3.08 12.84 -5.77
N ALA A 65 2.71 12.26 -4.62
CA ALA A 65 1.35 11.78 -4.39
C ALA A 65 0.34 12.92 -4.31
N ALA A 66 0.78 14.11 -3.88
CA ALA A 66 -0.09 15.25 -3.81
C ALA A 66 -0.57 15.70 -5.20
N GLY A 67 0.24 15.46 -6.22
CA GLY A 67 -0.12 15.74 -7.61
C GLY A 67 -0.58 17.17 -7.80
N LEU A 68 -1.80 17.35 -8.30
CA LEU A 68 -2.38 18.66 -8.57
C LEU A 68 -2.96 19.35 -7.33
N GLY A 69 -2.61 18.88 -6.15
CA GLY A 69 -3.01 19.51 -4.91
C GLY A 69 -4.20 18.87 -4.22
N MET A 70 -4.77 17.83 -4.77
CA MET A 70 -5.92 17.15 -4.17
C MET A 70 -5.53 16.35 -2.93
N ASN A 71 -4.29 15.90 -2.85
CA ASN A 71 -3.80 15.07 -1.75
C ASN A 71 -2.64 15.75 -1.03
N LYS A 72 -2.77 17.04 -0.75
CA LYS A 72 -1.69 17.81 -0.11
C LYS A 72 -1.26 17.24 1.22
N PHE A 73 -2.17 16.58 1.94
CA PHE A 73 -1.87 15.97 3.22
C PHE A 73 -0.80 14.88 3.11
N ALA A 74 -0.62 14.29 1.95
CA ALA A 74 0.30 13.16 1.78
C ALA A 74 1.75 13.52 2.11
N LYS A 75 2.14 14.77 1.91
CA LYS A 75 3.53 15.18 2.18
C LYS A 75 3.90 15.11 3.65
N ASP A 76 2.91 15.08 4.55
CA ASP A 76 3.15 15.08 5.98
C ASP A 76 3.14 13.67 6.58
N ALA A 77 2.90 12.66 5.76
CA ALA A 77 2.92 11.28 6.25
C ALA A 77 4.37 10.84 6.52
N PRO A 78 4.65 10.26 7.69
CA PRO A 78 6.01 9.81 8.01
C PRO A 78 6.41 8.54 7.27
N VAL A 79 5.45 7.77 6.80
CA VAL A 79 5.69 6.52 6.07
C VAL A 79 4.79 6.49 4.86
N HIS A 80 5.34 6.08 3.74
CA HIS A 80 4.58 5.79 2.53
C HIS A 80 4.79 4.34 2.16
N ILE A 81 3.70 3.66 1.83
CA ILE A 81 3.75 2.30 1.34
C ILE A 81 3.23 2.33 -0.09
N LEU A 82 4.11 2.05 -1.03
CA LEU A 82 3.74 1.98 -2.45
C LEU A 82 3.39 0.53 -2.76
N VAL A 83 2.24 0.34 -3.35
CA VAL A 83 1.79 -0.98 -3.77
C VAL A 83 2.02 -1.05 -5.27
N VAL A 84 2.96 -1.88 -5.67
CA VAL A 84 3.33 -2.05 -7.08
C VAL A 84 2.69 -3.32 -7.59
N GLU A 85 1.96 -3.23 -8.68
CA GLU A 85 1.36 -4.39 -9.31
C GLU A 85 2.34 -5.01 -10.29
N GLU A 86 2.47 -6.33 -10.20
CA GLU A 86 3.34 -7.10 -11.09
C GLU A 86 2.46 -7.95 -12.01
N SER A 87 2.10 -7.40 -13.16
CA SER A 87 1.22 -8.09 -14.09
C SER A 87 1.83 -9.38 -14.65
N ALA A 88 3.16 -9.48 -14.66
CA ALA A 88 3.84 -10.70 -15.09
C ALA A 88 3.48 -11.88 -14.21
N ASN A 89 3.28 -11.68 -12.92
CA ASN A 89 2.88 -12.74 -12.01
C ASN A 89 1.49 -13.27 -12.34
N ILE A 90 0.58 -12.39 -12.70
CA ILE A 90 -0.76 -12.79 -13.11
C ILE A 90 -0.68 -13.63 -14.37
N THR A 91 0.09 -13.18 -15.33
CA THR A 91 0.24 -13.89 -16.61
C THR A 91 0.79 -15.29 -16.41
N SER A 92 1.84 -15.41 -15.61
CA SER A 92 2.45 -16.73 -15.39
C SER A 92 1.54 -17.65 -14.60
N ARG A 93 0.73 -17.12 -13.68
CA ARG A 93 -0.23 -17.92 -12.92
C ARG A 93 -1.39 -18.43 -13.76
N LEU A 94 -1.76 -17.69 -14.77
CA LEU A 94 -2.81 -18.11 -15.68
C LEU A 94 -2.30 -19.10 -16.73
N GLY A 95 -1.00 -19.40 -16.66
CA GLY A 95 -0.40 -20.39 -17.52
C GLY A 95 -0.05 -19.89 -18.90
N GLY A 96 0.56 -20.77 -19.67
CA GLY A 96 1.04 -20.43 -21.00
C GLY A 96 -0.03 -20.05 -21.99
N LYS A 97 -1.29 -20.29 -21.67
CA LYS A 97 -2.40 -19.95 -22.57
C LYS A 97 -2.46 -18.47 -22.91
N LEU A 98 -2.01 -17.66 -22.00
CA LEU A 98 -2.03 -16.21 -22.19
C LEU A 98 -0.68 -15.67 -22.63
N LYS A 99 0.25 -16.56 -22.88
CA LYS A 99 1.57 -16.16 -23.34
C LYS A 99 1.47 -15.41 -24.66
N GLY A 100 2.13 -14.29 -24.75
CA GLY A 100 2.06 -13.45 -25.93
C GLY A 100 0.86 -12.53 -25.98
N LYS A 101 -0.07 -12.67 -25.06
CA LYS A 101 -1.19 -11.75 -24.93
C LYS A 101 -0.75 -10.53 -24.17
N HIS A 102 -1.32 -9.41 -24.55
CA HIS A 102 -1.04 -8.16 -23.85
C HIS A 102 -2.16 -7.89 -22.85
N PHE A 103 -1.78 -7.68 -21.59
CA PHE A 103 -2.74 -7.34 -20.53
C PHE A 103 -2.52 -5.91 -20.10
N PRO A 104 -3.57 -5.10 -20.09
CA PRO A 104 -3.48 -3.74 -19.59
C PRO A 104 -3.24 -3.69 -18.09
#